data_e9c704ef4e925e4aa78b3c1f14043af4
#
_entry.id   e9c704ef4e925e4aa78b3c1f14043af4
#
_cell.length_a   1.000
_cell.length_b   1.000
_cell.length_c   1.000
_cell.angle_alpha   90.00
_cell.angle_beta   90.00
_cell.angle_gamma   90.00
#
_symmetry.space_group_name_H-M   'P 1'
#
loop_
_entity.id
_entity.type
_entity.pdbx_description
1 polymer ?
#
loop_
_entity_poly.entity_id
_entity_poly.type
_entity_poly.pdbx_seq_one_letter_code
_entity_poly.pdbx_strand_id
1 'polypeptide(L)'
;MTTPGFEKLSKQDRDALIRELFDYQHGICYIDERPIDLSQPVDVDHIKALDRGGQDNKNNWGLTHATCNRGKGNRDLDLLRYLSRFQRARETHRHQGGDDDTFTVGKALEAHGGAKKSIVGRTEVKPTGERVFICTFETSEQMITREFPLERDLNNPSIESFTALVPIEYVYHDGSINPRSIVDLDPFIEEFYRGNPQLLPSLAHLQLADQPAHVMLFDGQHKAAAQVFLGNRQLYLRVFVNSDVRLLKTSNFGAHTKLAQIHFPMAIQDKVGHDLYLPAFQEFLNRVPDRSQIEERTFFGELAPEERSEMRSHFQGYLKFRVVASVAELKGSFFDFVETVSSRSKSKPLAYETVRKALFNQLMHLRETNTKLEVALRMRDLERDNLAKLLALFTEKVLTDKFDLSKGIFKLEERLASDPSIRDDHLRAYRICRQAPLLVVMSELREAIRQLLSIRSRYPDGRWSNEYRWLWAEMQEEDWRAVSKMLDMVLGHKVWIERDPVHAETLESNKKSSWEEILLTGRLPGASVSVYEPLTSGRLLHSVA
;
A
#
# COMPACT_ATOMS: atom_id res chain seq x y z
N MET A 1 6.75 21.19 -28.62
CA MET A 1 6.12 22.32 -29.35
C MET A 1 6.81 23.56 -28.83
N THR A 2 7.41 24.31 -29.71
CA THR A 2 8.06 25.57 -29.37
C THR A 2 7.00 26.68 -29.33
N THR A 3 7.25 27.73 -28.57
CA THR A 3 6.33 28.88 -28.45
C THR A 3 6.22 29.62 -29.79
N PRO A 4 5.02 29.99 -30.26
CA PRO A 4 4.86 30.67 -31.55
C PRO A 4 5.66 31.98 -31.64
N GLY A 5 5.78 32.75 -30.53
CA GLY A 5 6.59 33.96 -30.47
C GLY A 5 8.08 33.69 -30.62
N PHE A 6 8.58 32.63 -29.97
CA PHE A 6 9.96 32.19 -30.08
C PHE A 6 10.30 31.70 -31.50
N GLU A 7 9.40 31.00 -32.16
CA GLU A 7 9.60 30.51 -33.54
C GLU A 7 9.71 31.64 -34.58
N LYS A 8 9.09 32.79 -34.32
CA LYS A 8 9.16 33.96 -35.21
C LYS A 8 10.49 34.72 -35.11
N LEU A 9 11.30 34.46 -34.10
CA LEU A 9 12.61 35.10 -33.93
C LEU A 9 13.61 34.58 -34.99
N SER A 10 14.56 35.43 -35.38
CA SER A 10 15.71 34.99 -36.17
C SER A 10 16.54 33.94 -35.39
N LYS A 11 17.33 33.14 -36.10
CA LYS A 11 18.21 32.15 -35.48
C LYS A 11 19.12 32.81 -34.44
N GLN A 12 19.70 33.98 -34.79
CA GLN A 12 20.58 34.72 -33.91
C GLN A 12 19.88 35.21 -32.63
N ASP A 13 18.65 35.72 -32.78
CA ASP A 13 17.85 36.16 -31.60
C ASP A 13 17.39 34.97 -30.74
N ARG A 14 17.07 33.81 -31.32
CA ARG A 14 16.77 32.59 -30.57
C ARG A 14 17.98 32.12 -29.73
N ASP A 15 19.16 32.07 -30.37
CA ASP A 15 20.37 31.64 -29.69
C ASP A 15 20.74 32.62 -28.57
N ALA A 16 20.54 33.94 -28.77
CA ALA A 16 20.73 34.95 -27.73
C ALA A 16 19.74 34.79 -26.57
N LEU A 17 18.46 34.56 -26.87
CA LEU A 17 17.43 34.38 -25.87
C LEU A 17 17.62 33.06 -25.06
N ILE A 18 18.04 31.98 -25.69
CA ILE A 18 18.39 30.75 -24.97
C ILE A 18 19.47 31.00 -23.94
N ARG A 19 20.51 31.79 -24.29
CA ARG A 19 21.57 32.16 -23.36
C ARG A 19 21.05 33.06 -22.24
N GLU A 20 20.22 34.07 -22.58
CA GLU A 20 19.58 34.94 -21.58
C GLU A 20 18.78 34.14 -20.54
N LEU A 21 17.94 33.17 -21.01
CA LEU A 21 17.15 32.30 -20.14
C LEU A 21 18.03 31.32 -19.34
N PHE A 22 19.09 30.79 -19.95
CA PHE A 22 20.06 29.92 -19.27
C PHE A 22 20.74 30.66 -18.12
N ASP A 23 21.22 31.89 -18.36
CA ASP A 23 21.88 32.72 -17.32
C ASP A 23 20.85 33.10 -16.23
N TYR A 24 19.66 33.52 -16.61
CA TYR A 24 18.59 33.88 -15.68
C TYR A 24 18.17 32.69 -14.79
N GLN A 25 18.14 31.48 -15.33
CA GLN A 25 17.82 30.24 -14.62
C GLN A 25 19.05 29.60 -13.97
N HIS A 26 20.21 30.26 -13.95
CA HIS A 26 21.46 29.73 -13.38
C HIS A 26 21.88 28.39 -13.98
N GLY A 27 21.61 28.16 -15.26
CA GLY A 27 21.95 26.92 -15.97
C GLY A 27 21.14 25.71 -15.59
N ILE A 28 19.95 25.86 -14.98
CA ILE A 28 19.09 24.76 -14.58
C ILE A 28 17.77 24.72 -15.37
N CYS A 29 17.29 23.53 -15.64
CA CYS A 29 16.02 23.29 -16.33
C CYS A 29 14.85 23.78 -15.48
N TYR A 30 13.90 24.49 -16.12
CA TYR A 30 12.74 25.04 -15.42
C TYR A 30 11.83 23.96 -14.82
N ILE A 31 11.77 22.77 -15.40
CA ILE A 31 10.89 21.68 -14.96
C ILE A 31 11.55 20.83 -13.89
N ASP A 32 12.67 20.17 -14.20
CA ASP A 32 13.27 19.17 -13.32
C ASP A 32 14.38 19.69 -12.42
N GLU A 33 14.70 20.99 -12.52
CA GLU A 33 15.71 21.69 -11.72
C GLU A 33 17.10 21.03 -11.77
N ARG A 34 17.39 20.25 -12.83
CA ARG A 34 18.72 19.67 -13.11
C ARG A 34 19.54 20.60 -14.03
N PRO A 35 20.88 20.50 -13.96
CA PRO A 35 21.75 21.29 -14.84
C PRO A 35 21.42 21.05 -16.32
N ILE A 36 21.37 22.13 -17.10
CA ILE A 36 21.23 22.11 -18.56
C ILE A 36 22.63 22.06 -19.19
N ASP A 37 22.82 21.13 -20.10
CA ASP A 37 23.93 21.10 -21.04
C ASP A 37 23.44 21.65 -22.38
N LEU A 38 23.89 22.85 -22.77
CA LEU A 38 23.51 23.50 -24.03
C LEU A 38 24.02 22.75 -25.28
N SER A 39 24.87 21.73 -25.14
CA SER A 39 25.22 20.81 -26.23
C SER A 39 24.11 19.80 -26.54
N GLN A 40 23.16 19.64 -25.61
CA GLN A 40 22.00 18.78 -25.75
C GLN A 40 20.76 19.59 -26.18
N PRO A 41 19.75 18.95 -26.78
CA PRO A 41 18.52 19.63 -27.18
C PRO A 41 17.78 20.27 -26.00
N VAL A 42 17.48 21.56 -26.15
CA VAL A 42 16.68 22.35 -25.19
C VAL A 42 15.45 22.92 -25.89
N ASP A 43 14.40 23.14 -25.11
CA ASP A 43 13.17 23.80 -25.57
C ASP A 43 12.90 25.07 -24.74
N VAL A 44 12.32 26.08 -25.40
CA VAL A 44 11.74 27.25 -24.73
C VAL A 44 10.22 27.10 -24.75
N ASP A 45 9.58 27.14 -23.60
CA ASP A 45 8.13 26.99 -23.50
C ASP A 45 7.50 27.93 -22.49
N HIS A 46 6.17 28.09 -22.55
CA HIS A 46 5.42 28.97 -21.67
C HIS A 46 5.41 28.45 -20.24
N ILE A 47 5.81 29.30 -19.29
CA ILE A 47 5.70 29.01 -17.84
C ILE A 47 4.22 28.79 -17.49
N LYS A 48 3.37 29.75 -17.85
CA LYS A 48 1.92 29.62 -17.78
C LYS A 48 1.37 29.36 -19.20
N ALA A 49 0.64 28.29 -19.37
CA ALA A 49 0.10 27.88 -20.68
C ALA A 49 -0.84 28.95 -21.26
N LEU A 50 -0.83 29.11 -22.60
CA LEU A 50 -1.62 30.15 -23.28
C LEU A 50 -3.12 29.97 -23.08
N ASP A 51 -3.62 28.74 -23.12
CA ASP A 51 -5.03 28.39 -22.88
C ASP A 51 -5.47 28.66 -21.43
N ARG A 52 -4.54 28.92 -20.53
CA ARG A 52 -4.78 29.31 -19.13
C ARG A 52 -4.51 30.79 -18.89
N GLY A 53 -4.42 31.59 -19.94
CA GLY A 53 -4.22 33.03 -19.85
C GLY A 53 -2.75 33.45 -19.72
N GLY A 54 -1.80 32.58 -20.06
CA GLY A 54 -0.40 32.94 -20.22
C GLY A 54 -0.23 33.87 -21.44
N GLN A 55 0.80 34.70 -21.44
CA GLN A 55 1.16 35.57 -22.54
C GLN A 55 2.32 34.98 -23.34
N ASP A 56 2.31 35.15 -24.67
CA ASP A 56 3.41 34.72 -25.53
C ASP A 56 4.51 35.79 -25.60
N ASN A 57 5.24 35.93 -24.51
CA ASN A 57 6.37 36.85 -24.39
C ASN A 57 7.46 36.28 -23.46
N LYS A 58 8.66 36.89 -23.52
CA LYS A 58 9.84 36.41 -22.80
C LYS A 58 9.69 36.34 -21.27
N ASN A 59 8.78 37.11 -20.68
CA ASN A 59 8.52 37.05 -19.23
C ASN A 59 7.75 35.81 -18.80
N ASN A 60 7.13 35.12 -19.76
CA ASN A 60 6.40 33.87 -19.57
C ASN A 60 7.11 32.68 -20.24
N TRP A 61 8.38 32.79 -20.59
CA TRP A 61 9.14 31.70 -21.20
C TRP A 61 10.16 31.11 -20.23
N GLY A 62 10.26 29.79 -20.22
CA GLY A 62 11.25 29.03 -19.46
C GLY A 62 12.06 28.09 -20.36
N LEU A 63 13.35 27.96 -20.08
CA LEU A 63 14.26 27.03 -20.73
C LEU A 63 14.19 25.66 -20.05
N THR A 64 14.02 24.62 -20.83
CA THR A 64 13.85 23.26 -20.33
C THR A 64 14.68 22.26 -21.15
N HIS A 65 14.98 21.10 -20.57
CA HIS A 65 15.39 19.97 -21.40
C HIS A 65 14.26 19.60 -22.38
N ALA A 66 14.57 19.32 -23.64
CA ALA A 66 13.58 18.94 -24.63
C ALA A 66 12.81 17.66 -24.22
N THR A 67 13.45 16.75 -23.48
CA THR A 67 12.82 15.54 -22.92
C THR A 67 11.78 15.87 -21.86
N CYS A 68 12.05 16.83 -20.98
CA CYS A 68 11.11 17.28 -19.94
C CYS A 68 9.88 17.95 -20.56
N ASN A 69 10.07 18.71 -21.63
CA ASN A 69 8.99 19.44 -22.29
C ASN A 69 8.04 18.53 -23.10
N ARG A 70 8.56 17.46 -23.71
CA ARG A 70 7.76 16.57 -24.58
C ARG A 70 6.57 15.91 -23.88
N GLY A 71 6.66 15.65 -22.57
CA GLY A 71 5.60 15.08 -21.74
C GLY A 71 4.59 16.09 -21.17
N LYS A 72 4.78 17.38 -21.46
CA LYS A 72 4.05 18.47 -20.80
C LYS A 72 2.56 18.52 -21.13
N GLY A 73 2.19 18.30 -22.41
CA GLY A 73 0.84 18.61 -22.87
C GLY A 73 0.50 20.09 -22.65
N ASN A 74 -0.72 20.39 -22.17
CA ASN A 74 -1.19 21.74 -21.85
C ASN A 74 -0.99 22.12 -20.36
N ARG A 75 -0.01 21.51 -19.66
CA ARG A 75 0.28 21.84 -18.26
C ARG A 75 1.21 23.06 -18.17
N ASP A 76 1.07 23.80 -17.09
CA ASP A 76 2.00 24.88 -16.74
C ASP A 76 3.37 24.30 -16.35
N LEU A 77 4.47 25.00 -16.68
CA LEU A 77 5.82 24.54 -16.29
C LEU A 77 5.98 24.52 -14.76
N ASP A 78 5.36 25.47 -14.05
CA ASP A 78 5.41 25.49 -12.58
C ASP A 78 4.77 24.22 -11.99
N LEU A 79 3.62 23.81 -12.50
CA LEU A 79 2.99 22.55 -12.07
C LEU A 79 3.92 21.36 -12.29
N LEU A 80 4.53 21.27 -13.47
CA LEU A 80 5.48 20.20 -13.78
C LEU A 80 6.72 20.23 -12.88
N ARG A 81 7.18 21.40 -12.47
CA ARG A 81 8.28 21.56 -11.51
C ARG A 81 7.91 20.94 -10.16
N TYR A 82 6.72 21.20 -9.66
CA TYR A 82 6.25 20.62 -8.39
C TYR A 82 6.09 19.08 -8.48
N LEU A 83 5.54 18.59 -9.58
CA LEU A 83 5.45 17.15 -9.84
C LEU A 83 6.86 16.52 -9.94
N SER A 84 7.80 17.19 -10.59
CA SER A 84 9.17 16.74 -10.74
C SER A 84 9.91 16.68 -9.39
N ARG A 85 9.64 17.60 -8.46
CA ARG A 85 10.21 17.56 -7.10
C ARG A 85 9.81 16.28 -6.36
N PHE A 86 8.55 15.88 -6.45
CA PHE A 86 8.07 14.62 -5.88
C PHE A 86 8.78 13.41 -6.51
N GLN A 87 8.88 13.36 -7.84
CA GLN A 87 9.55 12.26 -8.53
C GLN A 87 11.03 12.17 -8.15
N ARG A 88 11.74 13.29 -8.06
CA ARG A 88 13.14 13.33 -7.62
C ARG A 88 13.32 12.86 -6.17
N ALA A 89 12.42 13.24 -5.28
CA ALA A 89 12.48 12.78 -3.89
C ALA A 89 12.33 11.24 -3.81
N ARG A 90 11.44 10.65 -4.62
CA ARG A 90 11.29 9.19 -4.75
C ARG A 90 12.54 8.54 -5.37
N GLU A 91 13.11 9.13 -6.42
CA GLU A 91 14.38 8.64 -7.01
C GLU A 91 15.50 8.64 -5.98
N THR A 92 15.66 9.72 -5.22
CA THR A 92 16.65 9.81 -4.15
C THR A 92 16.43 8.73 -3.09
N HIS A 93 15.18 8.50 -2.69
CA HIS A 93 14.84 7.44 -1.74
C HIS A 93 15.22 6.06 -2.26
N ARG A 94 14.94 5.75 -3.54
CA ARG A 94 15.36 4.51 -4.18
C ARG A 94 16.88 4.34 -4.24
N HIS A 95 17.61 5.40 -4.57
CA HIS A 95 19.08 5.38 -4.56
C HIS A 95 19.68 5.14 -3.17
N GLN A 96 18.95 5.47 -2.11
CA GLN A 96 19.31 5.19 -0.72
C GLN A 96 18.90 3.79 -0.24
N GLY A 97 18.43 2.93 -1.14
CA GLY A 97 18.02 1.56 -0.84
C GLY A 97 16.56 1.42 -0.39
N GLY A 98 15.75 2.46 -0.50
CA GLY A 98 14.31 2.40 -0.24
C GLY A 98 13.51 1.97 -1.48
N ASP A 99 12.34 1.38 -1.25
CA ASP A 99 11.36 1.08 -2.30
C ASP A 99 10.29 2.18 -2.36
N ASP A 100 9.60 2.30 -3.50
CA ASP A 100 8.48 3.24 -3.66
C ASP A 100 7.38 3.06 -2.59
N ASP A 101 7.18 1.83 -2.15
CA ASP A 101 6.21 1.46 -1.12
C ASP A 101 6.63 1.90 0.30
N THR A 102 7.87 2.32 0.49
CA THR A 102 8.40 2.82 1.77
C THR A 102 8.55 4.33 1.78
N PHE A 103 8.20 5.04 0.68
CA PHE A 103 8.22 6.49 0.63
C PHE A 103 7.03 7.08 1.40
N THR A 104 7.29 7.72 2.54
CA THR A 104 6.27 8.29 3.43
C THR A 104 6.31 9.81 3.45
N VAL A 105 5.33 10.45 4.11
CA VAL A 105 5.38 11.90 4.38
C VAL A 105 6.61 12.28 5.21
N GLY A 106 7.13 11.39 6.04
CA GLY A 106 8.40 11.58 6.75
C GLY A 106 9.54 11.86 5.78
N LYS A 107 9.64 11.09 4.69
CA LYS A 107 10.65 11.28 3.65
C LYS A 107 10.46 12.59 2.87
N ALA A 108 9.21 12.98 2.60
CA ALA A 108 8.92 14.29 2.00
C ALA A 108 9.35 15.44 2.92
N LEU A 109 9.06 15.33 4.21
CA LEU A 109 9.46 16.31 5.23
C LEU A 109 10.99 16.36 5.41
N GLU A 110 11.71 15.24 5.32
CA GLU A 110 13.17 15.19 5.37
C GLU A 110 13.78 15.87 4.14
N ALA A 111 13.25 15.61 2.95
CA ALA A 111 13.76 16.17 1.70
C ALA A 111 13.59 17.70 1.59
N HIS A 112 12.55 18.27 2.19
CA HIS A 112 12.17 19.68 2.02
C HIS A 112 11.99 20.46 3.32
N GLY A 113 11.97 19.78 4.48
CA GLY A 113 11.65 20.37 5.77
C GLY A 113 12.78 21.16 6.44
N GLY A 114 14.02 21.09 5.90
CA GLY A 114 15.18 21.68 6.58
C GLY A 114 15.56 20.96 7.88
N ALA A 115 16.36 21.60 8.72
CA ALA A 115 16.77 21.05 10.01
C ALA A 115 15.55 20.85 10.94
N LYS A 116 15.40 19.64 11.47
CA LYS A 116 14.29 19.29 12.35
C LYS A 116 14.43 19.94 13.72
N LYS A 117 13.30 20.43 14.25
CA LYS A 117 13.21 21.14 15.53
C LYS A 117 12.19 20.49 16.46
N SER A 118 12.39 20.66 17.77
CA SER A 118 11.47 20.21 18.81
C SER A 118 10.61 21.36 19.31
N ILE A 119 9.40 21.07 19.77
CA ILE A 119 8.54 22.04 20.42
C ILE A 119 8.89 22.12 21.91
N VAL A 120 9.01 23.35 22.39
CA VAL A 120 8.97 23.65 23.82
C VAL A 120 7.64 24.33 24.12
N GLY A 121 6.82 23.67 24.95
CA GLY A 121 5.48 24.18 25.25
C GLY A 121 4.91 23.60 26.54
N ARG A 122 3.81 24.21 26.99
CA ARG A 122 3.06 23.77 28.18
C ARG A 122 1.57 24.06 28.00
N THR A 123 0.76 23.36 28.77
CA THR A 123 -0.67 23.68 28.89
C THR A 123 -0.91 24.48 30.17
N GLU A 124 -1.78 25.49 30.09
CA GLU A 124 -2.18 26.33 31.22
C GLU A 124 -3.70 26.49 31.26
N VAL A 125 -4.22 26.78 32.47
CA VAL A 125 -5.60 27.21 32.67
C VAL A 125 -5.58 28.69 33.00
N LYS A 126 -6.20 29.50 32.16
CA LYS A 126 -6.31 30.94 32.39
C LYS A 126 -7.27 31.28 33.54
N PRO A 127 -7.18 32.49 34.10
CA PRO A 127 -8.16 32.95 35.10
C PRO A 127 -9.61 32.89 34.64
N THR A 128 -9.84 32.94 33.33
CA THR A 128 -11.17 32.76 32.69
C THR A 128 -11.70 31.34 32.71
N GLY A 129 -10.87 30.36 33.13
CA GLY A 129 -11.18 28.93 33.05
C GLY A 129 -10.85 28.29 31.69
N GLU A 130 -10.42 29.07 30.72
CA GLU A 130 -10.03 28.58 29.41
C GLU A 130 -8.68 27.83 29.49
N ARG A 131 -8.60 26.66 28.86
CA ARG A 131 -7.35 25.92 28.72
C ARG A 131 -6.64 26.31 27.43
N VAL A 132 -5.35 26.55 27.52
CA VAL A 132 -4.53 26.96 26.38
C VAL A 132 -3.25 26.13 26.31
N PHE A 133 -2.77 25.94 25.09
CA PHE A 133 -1.42 25.43 24.82
C PHE A 133 -0.53 26.62 24.41
N ILE A 134 0.54 26.79 25.14
CA ILE A 134 1.53 27.85 24.89
C ILE A 134 2.81 27.19 24.40
N CYS A 135 3.30 27.58 23.22
CA CYS A 135 4.56 27.07 22.69
C CYS A 135 5.38 28.16 22.01
N THR A 136 6.67 27.89 21.88
CA THR A 136 7.60 28.78 21.21
C THR A 136 8.14 28.11 19.95
N PHE A 137 8.01 28.80 18.81
CA PHE A 137 8.62 28.42 17.54
C PHE A 137 9.86 29.30 17.29
N GLU A 138 10.95 28.66 16.94
CA GLU A 138 12.14 29.34 16.47
C GLU A 138 12.02 29.52 14.95
N THR A 139 12.01 30.75 14.48
CA THR A 139 12.12 31.11 13.06
C THR A 139 13.58 31.49 12.75
N SER A 140 13.92 31.76 11.48
CA SER A 140 15.24 32.21 11.08
C SER A 140 15.61 33.60 11.69
N GLU A 141 14.63 34.38 12.12
CA GLU A 141 14.81 35.76 12.56
C GLU A 141 14.56 35.96 14.06
N GLN A 142 13.67 35.13 14.66
CA GLN A 142 13.28 35.31 16.05
C GLN A 142 12.57 34.10 16.67
N MET A 143 12.51 34.10 18.01
CA MET A 143 11.65 33.17 18.79
C MET A 143 10.25 33.79 18.89
N ILE A 144 9.25 33.06 18.41
CA ILE A 144 7.85 33.48 18.46
C ILE A 144 7.08 32.59 19.40
N THR A 145 6.61 33.17 20.50
CA THR A 145 5.67 32.47 21.41
C THR A 145 4.24 32.64 20.88
N ARG A 146 3.54 31.52 20.78
CA ARG A 146 2.14 31.48 20.37
C ARG A 146 1.31 30.76 21.41
N GLU A 147 0.06 31.16 21.50
CA GLU A 147 -0.93 30.64 22.40
C GLU A 147 -2.12 30.13 21.59
N PHE A 148 -2.56 28.91 21.88
CA PHE A 148 -3.64 28.23 21.18
C PHE A 148 -4.69 27.79 22.19
N PRO A 149 -5.96 28.22 22.06
CA PRO A 149 -7.07 27.67 22.83
C PRO A 149 -7.18 26.17 22.58
N LEU A 150 -7.37 25.41 23.65
CA LEU A 150 -7.59 23.96 23.58
C LEU A 150 -9.09 23.67 23.52
N GLU A 151 -9.49 23.09 22.41
CA GLU A 151 -10.84 22.57 22.19
C GLU A 151 -10.94 21.15 22.77
N ARG A 152 -12.01 20.88 23.51
CA ARG A 152 -12.32 19.55 24.01
C ARG A 152 -13.22 18.80 23.02
N ASP A 153 -12.96 17.51 22.87
CA ASP A 153 -13.85 16.66 22.08
C ASP A 153 -15.21 16.51 22.78
N LEU A 154 -16.30 16.59 22.02
CA LEU A 154 -17.66 16.54 22.57
C LEU A 154 -18.02 15.20 23.19
N ASN A 155 -17.50 14.10 22.61
CA ASN A 155 -17.81 12.74 23.04
C ASN A 155 -16.79 12.22 24.08
N ASN A 156 -15.56 12.77 24.05
CA ASN A 156 -14.51 12.42 24.99
C ASN A 156 -13.77 13.68 25.48
N PRO A 157 -14.24 14.33 26.55
CA PRO A 157 -13.65 15.57 27.07
C PRO A 157 -12.21 15.45 27.58
N SER A 158 -11.65 14.23 27.69
CA SER A 158 -10.23 14.02 28.00
C SER A 158 -9.33 14.30 26.79
N ILE A 159 -9.88 14.36 25.58
CA ILE A 159 -9.17 14.70 24.36
C ILE A 159 -9.22 16.21 24.17
N GLU A 160 -8.04 16.82 24.15
CA GLU A 160 -7.85 18.25 23.88
C GLU A 160 -7.02 18.44 22.61
N SER A 161 -7.40 19.39 21.80
CA SER A 161 -6.71 19.70 20.54
C SER A 161 -6.77 21.19 20.21
N PHE A 162 -5.85 21.63 19.36
CA PHE A 162 -5.91 22.95 18.72
C PHE A 162 -5.69 22.83 17.22
N THR A 163 -6.10 23.84 16.45
CA THR A 163 -5.86 23.90 15.00
C THR A 163 -4.94 25.07 14.68
N ALA A 164 -3.87 24.82 13.91
CA ALA A 164 -2.88 25.82 13.58
C ALA A 164 -2.14 25.56 12.27
N LEU A 165 -1.50 26.59 11.75
CA LEU A 165 -0.41 26.47 10.77
C LEU A 165 0.89 26.21 11.53
N VAL A 166 1.45 25.02 11.38
CA VAL A 166 2.67 24.56 12.06
C VAL A 166 3.83 24.54 11.06
N PRO A 167 4.98 25.17 11.37
CA PRO A 167 6.14 25.11 10.49
C PRO A 167 6.63 23.66 10.30
N ILE A 168 7.00 23.30 9.07
CA ILE A 168 7.33 21.93 8.69
C ILE A 168 8.55 21.36 9.42
N GLU A 169 9.42 22.23 9.92
CA GLU A 169 10.58 21.87 10.74
C GLU A 169 10.19 21.14 12.05
N TYR A 170 9.01 21.45 12.58
CA TYR A 170 8.48 20.89 13.82
C TYR A 170 7.60 19.65 13.61
N VAL A 171 7.31 19.30 12.34
CA VAL A 171 6.41 18.20 11.99
C VAL A 171 7.20 16.94 11.65
N TYR A 172 6.85 15.85 12.30
CA TYR A 172 7.40 14.52 12.11
C TYR A 172 6.30 13.55 11.68
N HIS A 173 6.65 12.39 11.19
CA HIS A 173 5.70 11.37 10.80
C HIS A 173 5.56 10.30 11.88
N ASP A 174 4.33 10.00 12.32
CA ASP A 174 4.04 8.84 13.15
C ASP A 174 3.63 7.63 12.30
N GLY A 175 4.62 6.84 11.90
CA GLY A 175 4.39 5.60 11.18
C GLY A 175 3.74 4.50 12.02
N SER A 176 3.65 4.64 13.36
CA SER A 176 3.01 3.64 14.21
C SER A 176 1.49 3.70 14.15
N ILE A 177 0.92 4.89 13.93
CA ILE A 177 -0.53 5.06 13.76
C ILE A 177 -0.93 4.80 12.31
N ASN A 178 -0.18 5.38 11.37
CA ASN A 178 -0.49 5.26 9.95
C ASN A 178 0.80 5.15 9.12
N PRO A 179 1.32 3.94 8.90
CA PRO A 179 2.55 3.69 8.14
C PRO A 179 2.38 3.84 6.62
N ARG A 180 1.36 4.56 6.17
CA ARG A 180 0.97 4.66 4.77
C ARG A 180 2.06 5.27 3.91
N SER A 181 2.42 4.59 2.83
CA SER A 181 3.29 5.12 1.79
C SER A 181 2.55 6.12 0.89
N ILE A 182 3.32 7.00 0.27
CA ILE A 182 2.84 7.98 -0.69
C ILE A 182 3.27 7.53 -2.08
N VAL A 183 2.33 6.99 -2.83
CA VAL A 183 2.60 6.43 -4.16
C VAL A 183 2.30 7.43 -5.27
N ASP A 184 1.24 8.20 -5.11
CA ASP A 184 0.78 9.17 -6.10
C ASP A 184 0.33 10.46 -5.39
N LEU A 185 0.96 11.58 -5.75
CA LEU A 185 0.61 12.92 -5.28
C LEU A 185 0.10 13.82 -6.40
N ASP A 186 0.19 13.40 -7.64
CA ASP A 186 -0.13 14.24 -8.80
C ASP A 186 -1.51 14.90 -8.66
N PRO A 187 -2.59 14.18 -8.30
CA PRO A 187 -3.91 14.80 -8.15
C PRO A 187 -3.97 15.86 -7.05
N PHE A 188 -3.29 15.64 -5.92
CA PHE A 188 -3.28 16.60 -4.80
C PHE A 188 -2.45 17.84 -5.12
N ILE A 189 -1.29 17.66 -5.77
CA ILE A 189 -0.45 18.78 -6.21
C ILE A 189 -1.21 19.62 -7.24
N GLU A 190 -1.87 18.99 -8.23
CA GLU A 190 -2.67 19.70 -9.24
C GLU A 190 -3.85 20.45 -8.61
N GLU A 191 -4.55 19.86 -7.66
CA GLU A 191 -5.69 20.46 -6.98
C GLU A 191 -5.27 21.72 -6.21
N PHE A 192 -4.24 21.63 -5.38
CA PHE A 192 -3.75 22.77 -4.60
C PHE A 192 -3.07 23.82 -5.47
N TYR A 193 -2.36 23.43 -6.53
CA TYR A 193 -1.80 24.35 -7.51
C TYR A 193 -2.88 25.21 -8.19
N ARG A 194 -4.06 24.64 -8.43
CA ARG A 194 -5.23 25.38 -8.97
C ARG A 194 -5.86 26.34 -7.96
N GLY A 195 -5.38 26.41 -6.74
CA GLY A 195 -5.90 27.29 -5.68
C GLY A 195 -7.07 26.68 -4.90
N ASN A 196 -7.37 25.40 -5.07
CA ASN A 196 -8.40 24.75 -4.26
C ASN A 196 -7.94 24.70 -2.80
N PRO A 197 -8.79 25.12 -1.83
CA PRO A 197 -8.39 25.20 -0.43
C PRO A 197 -8.32 23.81 0.22
N GLN A 198 -7.42 23.66 1.17
CA GLN A 198 -7.44 22.52 2.08
C GLN A 198 -8.54 22.71 3.13
N LEU A 199 -9.72 22.13 2.90
CA LEU A 199 -10.89 22.30 3.77
C LEU A 199 -10.73 21.63 5.14
N LEU A 200 -10.03 20.49 5.21
CA LEU A 200 -9.82 19.74 6.45
C LEU A 200 -8.35 19.76 6.84
N PRO A 201 -8.01 20.05 8.11
CA PRO A 201 -6.66 19.95 8.61
C PRO A 201 -6.15 18.50 8.53
N SER A 202 -4.85 18.33 8.42
CA SER A 202 -4.22 17.04 8.69
C SER A 202 -4.12 16.83 10.19
N LEU A 203 -4.08 15.55 10.66
CA LEU A 203 -4.12 15.25 12.08
C LEU A 203 -2.73 14.91 12.62
N ALA A 204 -2.40 15.49 13.77
CA ALA A 204 -1.15 15.25 14.47
C ALA A 204 -1.38 15.13 15.98
N HIS A 205 -0.46 14.51 16.70
CA HIS A 205 -0.43 14.52 18.15
C HIS A 205 0.88 15.10 18.70
N LEU A 206 0.83 15.56 19.93
CA LEU A 206 1.97 16.11 20.65
C LEU A 206 1.93 15.60 22.09
N GLN A 207 2.99 14.89 22.51
CA GLN A 207 3.16 14.43 23.89
C GLN A 207 4.20 15.31 24.58
N LEU A 208 3.77 16.10 25.56
CA LEU A 208 4.65 17.04 26.26
C LEU A 208 5.55 16.34 27.29
N ALA A 209 5.20 15.12 27.71
CA ALA A 209 6.06 14.29 28.56
C ALA A 209 7.28 13.73 27.81
N ASP A 210 7.17 13.59 26.49
CA ASP A 210 8.29 13.17 25.64
C ASP A 210 9.28 14.34 25.50
N GLN A 211 10.54 14.09 25.76
CA GLN A 211 11.58 15.11 25.60
C GLN A 211 12.70 14.57 24.71
N PRO A 212 12.92 15.17 23.54
CA PRO A 212 12.29 16.38 22.99
C PRO A 212 10.88 16.12 22.39
N ALA A 213 9.94 17.07 22.63
CA ALA A 213 8.57 16.95 22.13
C ALA A 213 8.46 17.30 20.64
N HIS A 214 7.69 16.50 19.90
CA HIS A 214 7.52 16.63 18.46
C HIS A 214 6.03 16.60 18.04
N VAL A 215 5.68 17.35 17.00
CA VAL A 215 4.35 17.27 16.38
C VAL A 215 4.34 16.07 15.43
N MET A 216 3.69 15.01 15.84
CA MET A 216 3.67 13.72 15.16
C MET A 216 2.44 13.63 14.24
N LEU A 217 2.63 13.84 12.94
CA LEU A 217 1.59 13.73 11.91
C LEU A 217 1.21 12.27 11.70
N PHE A 218 -0.09 11.94 11.83
CA PHE A 218 -0.57 10.57 11.66
C PHE A 218 -1.71 10.41 10.63
N ASP A 219 -2.36 11.51 10.21
CA ASP A 219 -3.37 11.44 9.15
C ASP A 219 -3.33 12.68 8.22
N GLY A 220 -3.90 12.53 7.00
CA GLY A 220 -3.82 13.56 5.98
C GLY A 220 -2.45 13.67 5.30
N GLN A 221 -1.68 12.62 5.30
CA GLN A 221 -0.27 12.55 4.84
C GLN A 221 -0.11 12.98 3.38
N HIS A 222 -1.01 12.58 2.47
CA HIS A 222 -0.95 12.99 1.06
C HIS A 222 -1.15 14.50 0.90
N LYS A 223 -2.10 15.08 1.66
CA LYS A 223 -2.32 16.54 1.68
C LYS A 223 -1.08 17.26 2.18
N ALA A 224 -0.52 16.81 3.30
CA ALA A 224 0.69 17.40 3.88
C ALA A 224 1.88 17.31 2.94
N ALA A 225 2.12 16.15 2.32
CA ALA A 225 3.22 15.97 1.38
C ALA A 225 3.06 16.84 0.12
N ALA A 226 1.84 16.94 -0.43
CA ALA A 226 1.58 17.82 -1.57
C ALA A 226 1.90 19.29 -1.24
N GLN A 227 1.49 19.77 -0.05
CA GLN A 227 1.83 21.12 0.42
C GLN A 227 3.36 21.33 0.53
N VAL A 228 4.08 20.33 1.02
CA VAL A 228 5.56 20.38 1.11
C VAL A 228 6.20 20.52 -0.27
N PHE A 229 5.75 19.71 -1.26
CA PHE A 229 6.31 19.76 -2.62
C PHE A 229 5.92 21.05 -3.38
N LEU A 230 4.76 21.64 -3.06
CA LEU A 230 4.40 22.99 -3.53
C LEU A 230 5.26 24.11 -2.92
N GLY A 231 6.11 23.80 -1.96
CA GLY A 231 7.03 24.75 -1.32
C GLY A 231 6.44 25.45 -0.09
N ASN A 232 5.29 25.01 0.40
CA ASN A 232 4.70 25.57 1.62
C ASN A 232 5.56 25.21 2.83
N ARG A 233 5.88 26.21 3.65
CA ARG A 233 6.72 26.09 4.84
C ARG A 233 5.91 25.83 6.11
N GLN A 234 4.59 25.79 6.01
CA GLN A 234 3.65 25.56 7.12
C GLN A 234 2.57 24.57 6.68
N LEU A 235 2.16 23.71 7.59
CA LEU A 235 1.08 22.75 7.39
C LEU A 235 -0.12 23.09 8.26
N TYR A 236 -1.31 22.99 7.69
CA TYR A 236 -2.57 23.17 8.40
C TYR A 236 -2.91 21.89 9.16
N LEU A 237 -2.74 21.91 10.50
CA LEU A 237 -2.84 20.74 11.36
C LEU A 237 -3.86 20.96 12.49
N ARG A 238 -4.59 19.90 12.83
CA ARG A 238 -5.24 19.74 14.12
C ARG A 238 -4.34 18.87 15.01
N VAL A 239 -3.87 19.42 16.12
CA VAL A 239 -2.88 18.81 17.01
C VAL A 239 -3.54 18.39 18.32
N PHE A 240 -3.56 17.10 18.61
CA PHE A 240 -4.05 16.51 19.85
C PHE A 240 -2.92 16.55 20.91
N VAL A 241 -3.18 17.21 22.04
CA VAL A 241 -2.17 17.44 23.08
C VAL A 241 -2.35 16.45 24.21
N ASN A 242 -1.29 15.73 24.58
CA ASN A 242 -1.25 14.74 25.68
C ASN A 242 -2.40 13.71 25.62
N SER A 243 -2.97 13.47 24.43
CA SER A 243 -4.04 12.50 24.25
C SER A 243 -3.49 11.08 24.23
N ASP A 244 -4.30 10.10 24.66
CA ASP A 244 -3.93 8.70 24.55
C ASP A 244 -3.72 8.31 23.07
N VAL A 245 -2.48 7.98 22.70
CA VAL A 245 -2.07 7.60 21.35
C VAL A 245 -2.80 6.34 20.89
N ARG A 246 -3.11 5.39 21.80
CA ARG A 246 -3.88 4.18 21.48
C ARG A 246 -5.30 4.52 21.05
N LEU A 247 -5.93 5.44 21.78
CA LEU A 247 -7.26 5.92 21.46
C LEU A 247 -7.28 6.64 20.10
N LEU A 248 -6.30 7.52 19.82
CA LEU A 248 -6.16 8.18 18.52
C LEU A 248 -5.96 7.16 17.39
N LYS A 249 -5.15 6.13 17.61
CA LYS A 249 -4.92 5.04 16.66
C LYS A 249 -6.23 4.29 16.35
N THR A 250 -6.97 3.89 17.38
CA THR A 250 -8.24 3.18 17.23
C THR A 250 -9.29 4.03 16.53
N SER A 251 -9.42 5.31 16.91
CA SER A 251 -10.38 6.24 16.31
C SER A 251 -10.04 6.54 14.84
N ASN A 252 -8.75 6.74 14.53
CA ASN A 252 -8.30 6.95 13.16
C ASN A 252 -8.59 5.71 12.29
N PHE A 253 -8.30 4.52 12.82
CA PHE A 253 -8.61 3.28 12.14
C PHE A 253 -10.11 3.09 11.92
N GLY A 254 -10.94 3.30 12.95
CA GLY A 254 -12.39 3.22 12.86
C GLY A 254 -12.99 4.20 11.85
N ALA A 255 -12.50 5.46 11.82
CA ALA A 255 -12.90 6.44 10.83
C ALA A 255 -12.55 5.98 9.41
N HIS A 256 -11.32 5.50 9.19
CA HIS A 256 -10.89 5.00 7.89
C HIS A 256 -11.61 3.70 7.48
N THR A 257 -11.94 2.82 8.41
CA THR A 257 -12.69 1.58 8.12
C THR A 257 -14.13 1.89 7.71
N LYS A 258 -14.76 2.86 8.36
CA LYS A 258 -16.13 3.31 8.04
C LYS A 258 -16.19 4.18 6.78
N LEU A 259 -15.14 4.93 6.49
CA LEU A 259 -14.96 5.70 5.25
C LEU A 259 -14.30 4.86 4.14
N ALA A 260 -13.95 3.62 4.41
CA ALA A 260 -13.12 2.72 3.59
C ALA A 260 -13.70 2.25 2.26
N GLN A 261 -14.50 3.06 1.66
CA GLN A 261 -14.59 3.06 0.19
C GLN A 261 -13.34 3.65 -0.46
N ILE A 262 -12.36 4.16 0.32
CA ILE A 262 -11.13 4.80 -0.14
C ILE A 262 -9.92 4.03 0.43
N HIS A 263 -9.43 3.04 -0.32
CA HIS A 263 -8.04 2.57 -0.43
C HIS A 263 -7.10 2.67 0.78
N PHE A 264 -7.45 2.06 1.91
CA PHE A 264 -6.44 1.64 2.88
C PHE A 264 -5.72 0.43 2.30
N PRO A 265 -4.39 0.39 2.20
CA PRO A 265 -3.70 -0.83 1.85
C PRO A 265 -4.10 -1.92 2.86
N MET A 266 -4.68 -3.01 2.38
CA MET A 266 -5.25 -4.05 3.24
C MET A 266 -4.20 -4.71 4.15
N ALA A 267 -2.93 -4.69 3.74
CA ALA A 267 -1.81 -5.11 4.59
C ALA A 267 -1.67 -4.27 5.86
N ILE A 268 -1.97 -2.96 5.78
CA ILE A 268 -1.98 -2.08 6.95
C ILE A 268 -3.17 -2.37 7.85
N GLN A 269 -4.35 -2.67 7.28
CA GLN A 269 -5.52 -3.05 8.07
C GLN A 269 -5.25 -4.33 8.89
N ASP A 270 -4.62 -5.32 8.27
CA ASP A 270 -4.29 -6.57 8.96
C ASP A 270 -3.23 -6.33 10.06
N LYS A 271 -2.23 -5.45 9.83
CA LYS A 271 -1.26 -5.04 10.85
C LYS A 271 -1.92 -4.27 12.00
N VAL A 272 -2.78 -3.30 11.71
CA VAL A 272 -3.51 -2.54 12.73
C VAL A 272 -4.42 -3.47 13.54
N GLY A 273 -5.09 -4.42 12.88
CA GLY A 273 -5.86 -5.47 13.57
C GLY A 273 -5.00 -6.27 14.54
N HIS A 274 -3.80 -6.68 14.13
CA HIS A 274 -2.82 -7.33 15.01
C HIS A 274 -2.47 -6.45 16.23
N ASP A 275 -2.12 -5.20 15.99
CA ASP A 275 -1.66 -4.26 17.01
C ASP A 275 -2.78 -3.84 18.00
N LEU A 276 -4.05 -4.01 17.62
CA LEU A 276 -5.20 -3.75 18.50
C LEU A 276 -5.67 -5.01 19.22
N TYR A 277 -5.71 -6.15 18.53
CA TYR A 277 -6.17 -7.41 19.13
C TYR A 277 -5.20 -7.93 20.20
N LEU A 278 -3.89 -7.99 19.89
CA LEU A 278 -2.92 -8.66 20.76
C LEU A 278 -2.83 -8.05 22.16
N PRO A 279 -2.74 -6.73 22.35
CA PRO A 279 -2.73 -6.15 23.70
C PRO A 279 -4.04 -6.38 24.47
N ALA A 280 -5.20 -6.25 23.82
CA ALA A 280 -6.50 -6.49 24.43
C ALA A 280 -6.64 -7.95 24.90
N PHE A 281 -6.18 -8.88 24.06
CA PHE A 281 -6.19 -10.30 24.39
C PHE A 281 -5.20 -10.64 25.52
N GLN A 282 -4.00 -10.03 25.55
CA GLN A 282 -3.04 -10.18 26.64
C GLN A 282 -3.60 -9.65 27.97
N GLU A 283 -4.26 -8.51 27.96
CA GLU A 283 -4.92 -7.95 29.12
C GLU A 283 -6.02 -8.89 29.67
N PHE A 284 -6.84 -9.45 28.78
CA PHE A 284 -7.82 -10.50 29.13
C PHE A 284 -7.12 -11.69 29.79
N LEU A 285 -6.06 -12.24 29.20
CA LEU A 285 -5.33 -13.37 29.74
C LEU A 285 -4.70 -13.10 31.12
N ASN A 286 -4.32 -11.86 31.40
CA ASN A 286 -3.76 -11.47 32.69
C ASN A 286 -4.84 -11.41 33.80
N ARG A 287 -6.11 -11.24 33.44
CA ARG A 287 -7.25 -11.22 34.38
C ARG A 287 -7.81 -12.61 34.69
N VAL A 288 -7.54 -13.60 33.81
CA VAL A 288 -8.07 -14.96 33.96
C VAL A 288 -7.11 -15.81 34.81
N PRO A 289 -7.55 -16.30 35.99
CA PRO A 289 -6.71 -17.07 36.88
C PRO A 289 -6.36 -18.47 36.38
N ASP A 290 -7.34 -19.14 35.74
CA ASP A 290 -7.18 -20.49 35.17
C ASP A 290 -7.48 -20.48 33.67
N ARG A 291 -6.43 -20.61 32.86
CA ARG A 291 -6.50 -20.63 31.42
C ARG A 291 -6.90 -22.00 30.85
N SER A 292 -6.86 -23.04 31.62
CA SER A 292 -7.09 -24.43 31.14
C SER A 292 -8.53 -24.70 30.77
N GLN A 293 -9.48 -23.92 31.25
CA GLN A 293 -10.93 -24.11 31.05
C GLN A 293 -11.53 -23.13 30.04
N ILE A 294 -10.80 -22.08 29.63
CA ILE A 294 -11.32 -21.11 28.67
C ILE A 294 -11.20 -21.59 27.23
N GLU A 295 -12.17 -21.23 26.40
CA GLU A 295 -12.15 -21.42 24.96
C GLU A 295 -11.65 -20.15 24.26
N GLU A 296 -11.17 -20.27 23.00
CA GLU A 296 -10.75 -19.10 22.22
C GLU A 296 -11.87 -18.05 22.11
N ARG A 297 -13.13 -18.47 21.99
CA ARG A 297 -14.30 -17.57 21.92
C ARG A 297 -14.62 -16.84 23.25
N THR A 298 -14.12 -17.30 24.40
CA THR A 298 -14.45 -16.73 25.72
C THR A 298 -14.10 -15.25 25.79
N PHE A 299 -12.96 -14.86 25.23
CA PHE A 299 -12.56 -13.44 25.13
C PHE A 299 -13.64 -12.57 24.48
N PHE A 300 -14.19 -13.02 23.37
CA PHE A 300 -15.25 -12.27 22.66
C PHE A 300 -16.58 -12.24 23.43
N GLY A 301 -16.82 -13.23 24.25
CA GLY A 301 -18.01 -13.29 25.11
C GLY A 301 -18.03 -12.23 26.21
N GLU A 302 -16.85 -11.81 26.68
CA GLU A 302 -16.69 -10.77 27.73
C GLU A 302 -16.81 -9.33 27.22
N LEU A 303 -16.66 -9.15 25.90
CA LEU A 303 -16.77 -7.83 25.28
C LEU A 303 -18.23 -7.37 25.19
N ALA A 304 -18.46 -6.06 25.22
CA ALA A 304 -19.76 -5.47 24.94
C ALA A 304 -20.22 -5.83 23.51
N PRO A 305 -21.53 -6.03 23.27
CA PRO A 305 -22.04 -6.43 21.95
C PRO A 305 -21.56 -5.57 20.78
N GLU A 306 -21.43 -4.27 21.02
CA GLU A 306 -20.99 -3.26 20.05
C GLU A 306 -19.52 -3.45 19.65
N GLU A 307 -18.68 -3.87 20.58
CA GLU A 307 -17.23 -4.05 20.41
C GLU A 307 -16.88 -5.39 19.73
N ARG A 308 -17.75 -6.41 19.89
CA ARG A 308 -17.48 -7.78 19.39
C ARG A 308 -17.22 -7.84 17.89
N SER A 309 -17.98 -7.09 17.10
CA SER A 309 -17.83 -7.11 15.64
C SER A 309 -16.49 -6.52 15.21
N GLU A 310 -16.10 -5.42 15.85
CA GLU A 310 -14.83 -4.75 15.59
C GLU A 310 -13.64 -5.62 16.04
N MET A 311 -13.72 -6.18 17.24
CA MET A 311 -12.67 -7.06 17.76
C MET A 311 -12.50 -8.34 16.92
N ARG A 312 -13.58 -8.90 16.36
CA ARG A 312 -13.48 -10.00 15.39
C ARG A 312 -12.76 -9.59 14.11
N SER A 313 -12.96 -8.37 13.64
CA SER A 313 -12.19 -7.84 12.50
C SER A 313 -10.71 -7.71 12.85
N HIS A 314 -10.39 -7.22 14.04
CA HIS A 314 -9.01 -7.14 14.54
C HIS A 314 -8.36 -8.52 14.69
N PHE A 315 -9.09 -9.50 15.19
CA PHE A 315 -8.65 -10.90 15.26
C PHE A 315 -8.33 -11.48 13.89
N GLN A 316 -9.16 -11.25 12.89
CA GLN A 316 -8.86 -11.67 11.52
C GLN A 316 -7.59 -11.01 10.98
N GLY A 317 -7.41 -9.72 11.24
CA GLY A 317 -6.17 -9.00 10.92
C GLY A 317 -4.96 -9.60 11.62
N TYR A 318 -5.08 -9.88 12.92
CA TYR A 318 -4.05 -10.57 13.72
C TYR A 318 -3.63 -11.91 13.11
N LEU A 319 -4.58 -12.77 12.75
CA LEU A 319 -4.28 -14.09 12.16
C LEU A 319 -3.54 -13.96 10.83
N LYS A 320 -3.99 -13.08 9.95
CA LYS A 320 -3.36 -12.83 8.64
C LYS A 320 -1.96 -12.24 8.78
N PHE A 321 -1.81 -11.23 9.64
CA PHE A 321 -0.54 -10.55 9.84
C PHE A 321 0.53 -11.48 10.42
N ARG A 322 0.18 -12.45 11.25
CA ARG A 322 1.13 -13.47 11.73
C ARG A 322 1.75 -14.28 10.59
N VAL A 323 0.96 -14.60 9.56
CA VAL A 323 1.47 -15.28 8.35
C VAL A 323 2.39 -14.34 7.56
N VAL A 324 1.94 -13.09 7.35
CA VAL A 324 2.76 -12.08 6.66
C VAL A 324 4.11 -11.90 7.34
N ALA A 325 4.11 -11.72 8.66
CA ALA A 325 5.33 -11.54 9.43
C ALA A 325 6.29 -12.75 9.35
N SER A 326 5.75 -13.98 9.38
CA SER A 326 6.58 -15.18 9.30
C SER A 326 7.23 -15.41 7.92
N VAL A 327 6.65 -14.83 6.87
CA VAL A 327 7.13 -15.01 5.48
C VAL A 327 7.99 -13.83 5.02
N ALA A 328 7.68 -12.61 5.46
CA ALA A 328 8.31 -11.38 4.96
C ALA A 328 9.80 -11.23 5.32
N GLU A 329 10.28 -11.92 6.35
CA GLU A 329 11.69 -11.88 6.77
C GLU A 329 12.62 -12.69 5.85
N LEU A 330 12.07 -13.50 4.95
CA LEU A 330 12.83 -14.35 4.05
C LEU A 330 13.11 -13.61 2.75
N LYS A 331 14.38 -13.36 2.43
CA LYS A 331 14.81 -12.78 1.14
C LYS A 331 14.34 -13.66 -0.02
N GLY A 332 13.72 -13.08 -1.03
CA GLY A 332 13.07 -13.82 -2.12
C GLY A 332 11.71 -14.41 -1.71
N SER A 333 11.06 -13.79 -0.73
CA SER A 333 9.79 -14.25 -0.17
C SER A 333 8.61 -13.99 -1.11
N PHE A 334 7.49 -14.65 -0.80
CA PHE A 334 6.21 -14.45 -1.52
C PHE A 334 5.82 -12.96 -1.62
N PHE A 335 6.06 -12.18 -0.56
CA PHE A 335 5.65 -10.77 -0.49
C PHE A 335 6.51 -9.83 -1.35
N ASP A 336 7.66 -10.26 -1.84
CA ASP A 336 8.43 -9.50 -2.83
C ASP A 336 7.67 -9.38 -4.17
N PHE A 337 6.77 -10.32 -4.45
CA PHE A 337 5.92 -10.36 -5.64
C PHE A 337 4.52 -9.80 -5.40
N VAL A 338 4.23 -9.27 -4.22
CA VAL A 338 2.92 -8.73 -3.84
C VAL A 338 2.94 -7.21 -3.77
N GLU A 339 2.03 -6.56 -4.50
CA GLU A 339 1.78 -5.13 -4.39
C GLU A 339 0.90 -4.86 -3.18
N THR A 340 1.43 -4.10 -2.23
CA THR A 340 0.75 -3.82 -0.95
C THR A 340 -0.12 -2.57 -0.99
N VAL A 341 0.06 -1.68 -1.98
CA VAL A 341 -0.47 -0.32 -1.92
C VAL A 341 -1.66 -0.08 -2.83
N SER A 342 -1.74 -0.71 -4.00
CA SER A 342 -2.82 -0.43 -4.95
C SER A 342 -3.00 -1.56 -5.97
N SER A 343 -4.24 -1.69 -6.46
CA SER A 343 -4.57 -2.59 -7.59
C SER A 343 -3.98 -2.14 -8.93
N ARG A 344 -3.22 -1.03 -8.96
CA ARG A 344 -2.64 -0.43 -10.17
C ARG A 344 -1.15 -0.71 -10.37
N SER A 345 -0.55 -1.56 -9.55
CA SER A 345 0.83 -1.99 -9.80
C SER A 345 0.96 -2.58 -11.19
N LYS A 346 1.99 -2.15 -11.89
CA LYS A 346 2.31 -2.63 -13.25
C LYS A 346 3.53 -3.53 -13.25
N SER A 347 4.17 -3.73 -12.10
CA SER A 347 5.42 -4.48 -11.95
C SER A 347 5.22 -5.84 -11.27
N LYS A 348 4.39 -5.93 -10.24
CA LYS A 348 4.20 -7.15 -9.46
C LYS A 348 2.97 -7.95 -9.92
N PRO A 349 3.02 -9.30 -9.90
CA PRO A 349 1.93 -10.14 -10.42
C PRO A 349 0.73 -10.24 -9.47
N LEU A 350 0.92 -10.01 -8.18
CA LEU A 350 -0.11 -10.14 -7.15
C LEU A 350 -0.42 -8.78 -6.51
N ALA A 351 -1.71 -8.48 -6.35
CA ALA A 351 -2.16 -7.45 -5.44
C ALA A 351 -2.49 -8.07 -4.07
N TYR A 352 -2.26 -7.35 -2.96
CA TYR A 352 -2.56 -7.86 -1.62
C TYR A 352 -4.06 -8.23 -1.45
N GLU A 353 -4.94 -7.51 -2.12
CA GLU A 353 -6.38 -7.87 -2.21
C GLU A 353 -6.59 -9.28 -2.78
N THR A 354 -5.84 -9.65 -3.81
CA THR A 354 -5.87 -11.00 -4.39
C THR A 354 -5.38 -12.03 -3.40
N VAL A 355 -4.26 -11.76 -2.72
CA VAL A 355 -3.73 -12.62 -1.64
C VAL A 355 -4.78 -12.83 -0.55
N ARG A 356 -5.40 -11.75 -0.08
CA ARG A 356 -6.42 -11.78 0.96
C ARG A 356 -7.64 -12.61 0.55
N LYS A 357 -8.14 -12.42 -0.67
CA LYS A 357 -9.33 -13.13 -1.16
C LYS A 357 -9.04 -14.59 -1.54
N ALA A 358 -7.98 -14.83 -2.29
CA ALA A 358 -7.70 -16.13 -2.87
C ALA A 358 -6.90 -17.07 -1.96
N LEU A 359 -6.14 -16.51 -1.01
CA LEU A 359 -5.32 -17.29 -0.09
C LEU A 359 -5.90 -17.23 1.33
N PHE A 360 -5.84 -16.09 2.01
CA PHE A 360 -6.21 -16.03 3.43
C PHE A 360 -7.68 -16.38 3.66
N ASN A 361 -8.63 -15.76 2.95
CA ASN A 361 -10.04 -16.01 3.18
C ASN A 361 -10.49 -17.41 2.75
N GLN A 362 -9.78 -18.05 1.82
CA GLN A 362 -10.09 -19.40 1.37
C GLN A 362 -9.40 -20.48 2.20
N LEU A 363 -8.20 -20.24 2.67
CA LEU A 363 -7.36 -21.27 3.27
C LEU A 363 -7.38 -21.24 4.79
N MET A 364 -7.54 -20.07 5.42
CA MET A 364 -7.47 -19.88 6.88
C MET A 364 -8.85 -19.99 7.54
N HIS A 365 -8.86 -20.46 8.77
CA HIS A 365 -10.03 -20.39 9.64
C HIS A 365 -10.06 -19.05 10.40
N LEU A 366 -10.73 -18.06 9.83
CA LEU A 366 -10.74 -16.67 10.30
C LEU A 366 -11.80 -16.37 11.39
N ARG A 367 -12.33 -17.37 12.06
CA ARG A 367 -13.30 -17.22 13.17
C ARG A 367 -12.74 -17.81 14.44
N GLU A 368 -13.20 -17.27 15.56
CA GLU A 368 -12.95 -17.86 16.88
C GLU A 368 -13.54 -19.30 16.98
N THR A 369 -12.91 -20.14 17.77
CA THR A 369 -13.33 -21.54 17.96
C THR A 369 -13.84 -21.82 19.36
N ASN A 370 -14.63 -22.91 19.48
CA ASN A 370 -15.06 -23.47 20.76
C ASN A 370 -14.03 -24.45 21.34
N THR A 371 -12.79 -24.34 20.91
CA THR A 371 -11.70 -25.20 21.35
C THR A 371 -11.02 -24.56 22.56
N LYS A 372 -10.57 -25.38 23.51
CA LYS A 372 -9.77 -24.92 24.64
C LYS A 372 -8.61 -24.06 24.17
N LEU A 373 -8.35 -22.95 24.86
CA LEU A 373 -7.44 -21.90 24.38
C LEU A 373 -6.05 -22.44 24.04
N GLU A 374 -5.47 -23.27 24.89
CA GLU A 374 -4.13 -23.85 24.64
C GLU A 374 -4.09 -24.66 23.33
N VAL A 375 -5.14 -25.46 23.09
CA VAL A 375 -5.26 -26.25 21.86
C VAL A 375 -5.50 -25.32 20.67
N ALA A 376 -6.34 -24.29 20.81
CA ALA A 376 -6.59 -23.32 19.76
C ALA A 376 -5.30 -22.58 19.38
N LEU A 377 -4.51 -22.12 20.34
CA LEU A 377 -3.24 -21.43 20.05
C LEU A 377 -2.25 -22.32 19.29
N ARG A 378 -2.11 -23.60 19.70
CA ARG A 378 -1.28 -24.57 18.96
C ARG A 378 -1.77 -24.76 17.54
N MET A 379 -3.10 -24.88 17.34
CA MET A 379 -3.68 -25.04 16.00
C MET A 379 -3.47 -23.78 15.13
N ARG A 380 -3.52 -22.59 15.75
CA ARG A 380 -3.21 -21.33 15.07
C ARG A 380 -1.74 -21.23 14.66
N ASP A 381 -0.81 -21.79 15.44
CA ASP A 381 0.60 -21.89 15.07
C ASP A 381 0.78 -22.83 13.88
N LEU A 382 0.16 -24.01 13.89
CA LEU A 382 0.16 -24.94 12.75
C LEU A 382 -0.42 -24.29 11.49
N GLU A 383 -1.54 -23.57 11.61
CA GLU A 383 -2.17 -22.85 10.48
C GLU A 383 -1.20 -21.84 9.86
N ARG A 384 -0.54 -21.02 10.69
CA ARG A 384 0.50 -20.08 10.25
C ARG A 384 1.63 -20.78 9.53
N ASP A 385 2.21 -21.81 10.13
CA ASP A 385 3.42 -22.49 9.64
C ASP A 385 3.13 -23.27 8.35
N ASN A 386 1.99 -23.98 8.30
CA ASN A 386 1.56 -24.69 7.11
C ASN A 386 1.26 -23.73 5.95
N LEU A 387 0.60 -22.60 6.23
CA LEU A 387 0.33 -21.60 5.18
C LEU A 387 1.63 -20.92 4.72
N ALA A 388 2.54 -20.59 5.64
CA ALA A 388 3.86 -20.03 5.28
C ALA A 388 4.64 -20.99 4.37
N LYS A 389 4.63 -22.30 4.68
CA LYS A 389 5.28 -23.33 3.86
C LYS A 389 4.62 -23.48 2.48
N LEU A 390 3.28 -23.41 2.41
CA LEU A 390 2.55 -23.40 1.13
C LEU A 390 2.92 -22.16 0.28
N LEU A 391 2.98 -20.98 0.89
CA LEU A 391 3.38 -19.76 0.19
C LEU A 391 4.84 -19.82 -0.29
N ALA A 392 5.74 -20.36 0.50
CA ALA A 392 7.13 -20.58 0.10
C ALA A 392 7.22 -21.52 -1.12
N LEU A 393 6.49 -22.64 -1.09
CA LEU A 393 6.43 -23.59 -2.19
C LEU A 393 5.81 -22.99 -3.46
N PHE A 394 4.75 -22.20 -3.29
CA PHE A 394 4.13 -21.44 -4.40
C PHE A 394 5.14 -20.43 -4.98
N THR A 395 5.87 -19.72 -4.14
CA THR A 395 6.89 -18.74 -4.58
C THR A 395 7.97 -19.42 -5.41
N GLU A 396 8.54 -20.50 -4.92
CA GLU A 396 9.57 -21.28 -5.62
C GLU A 396 9.09 -21.74 -7.00
N LYS A 397 7.89 -22.30 -7.07
CA LYS A 397 7.38 -22.94 -8.28
C LYS A 397 6.80 -21.98 -9.30
N VAL A 398 6.18 -20.89 -8.85
CA VAL A 398 5.39 -19.98 -9.70
C VAL A 398 6.13 -18.67 -9.97
N LEU A 399 6.90 -18.15 -9.00
CA LEU A 399 7.37 -16.76 -9.02
C LEU A 399 8.88 -16.64 -9.18
N THR A 400 9.67 -17.28 -8.34
CA THR A 400 11.14 -17.16 -8.35
C THR A 400 11.71 -17.64 -9.68
N ASP A 401 12.51 -16.81 -10.35
CA ASP A 401 13.11 -17.06 -11.67
C ASP A 401 12.12 -17.33 -12.81
N LYS A 402 10.80 -17.27 -12.52
CA LYS A 402 9.72 -17.46 -13.47
C LYS A 402 9.11 -16.12 -13.88
N PHE A 403 8.77 -15.27 -12.91
CA PHE A 403 8.22 -13.95 -13.14
C PHE A 403 9.33 -12.89 -13.17
N ASP A 404 9.40 -12.15 -14.26
CA ASP A 404 10.34 -11.04 -14.46
C ASP A 404 9.70 -9.71 -14.03
N LEU A 405 10.10 -9.21 -12.87
CA LEU A 405 9.60 -7.94 -12.31
C LEU A 405 9.88 -6.74 -13.22
N SER A 406 10.96 -6.78 -14.02
CA SER A 406 11.30 -5.69 -14.94
C SER A 406 10.33 -5.58 -16.12
N LYS A 407 9.76 -6.69 -16.55
CA LYS A 407 8.75 -6.75 -17.62
C LYS A 407 7.35 -6.42 -17.13
N GLY A 408 7.08 -6.67 -15.84
CA GLY A 408 5.81 -6.39 -15.19
C GLY A 408 4.61 -7.02 -15.84
N ILE A 409 3.43 -6.51 -15.49
CA ILE A 409 2.13 -7.03 -15.95
C ILE A 409 1.36 -6.07 -16.86
N PHE A 410 1.92 -4.87 -17.13
CA PHE A 410 1.20 -3.85 -17.90
C PHE A 410 0.90 -4.31 -19.31
N LYS A 411 -0.38 -4.42 -19.65
CA LYS A 411 -0.89 -4.82 -20.98
C LYS A 411 -0.22 -6.10 -21.49
N LEU A 412 0.03 -7.08 -20.60
CA LEU A 412 0.83 -8.25 -20.95
C LEU A 412 0.20 -9.06 -22.08
N GLU A 413 -1.12 -9.30 -22.03
CA GLU A 413 -1.85 -10.06 -23.08
C GLU A 413 -1.77 -9.34 -24.43
N GLU A 414 -1.93 -8.01 -24.46
CA GLU A 414 -1.78 -7.20 -25.70
C GLU A 414 -0.36 -7.28 -26.27
N ARG A 415 0.65 -7.42 -25.41
CA ARG A 415 2.07 -7.49 -25.79
C ARG A 415 2.51 -8.85 -26.30
N LEU A 416 1.76 -9.92 -26.05
CA LEU A 416 2.16 -11.28 -26.46
C LEU A 416 2.42 -11.42 -27.96
N ALA A 417 1.65 -10.71 -28.80
CA ALA A 417 1.83 -10.75 -30.25
C ALA A 417 3.06 -9.96 -30.74
N SER A 418 3.48 -8.93 -30.01
CA SER A 418 4.52 -7.98 -30.42
C SER A 418 5.86 -8.15 -29.68
N ASP A 419 5.87 -8.83 -28.54
CA ASP A 419 7.06 -8.99 -27.69
C ASP A 419 7.42 -10.49 -27.50
N PRO A 420 8.25 -11.04 -28.39
CA PRO A 420 8.67 -12.44 -28.31
C PRO A 420 9.58 -12.74 -27.10
N SER A 421 10.04 -11.72 -26.39
CA SER A 421 10.86 -11.88 -25.18
C SER A 421 10.07 -12.29 -23.94
N ILE A 422 8.72 -12.28 -24.01
CA ILE A 422 7.84 -12.77 -22.94
C ILE A 422 7.91 -14.31 -22.92
N ARG A 423 8.60 -14.84 -21.90
CA ARG A 423 8.75 -16.29 -21.71
C ARG A 423 7.44 -16.92 -21.24
N ASP A 424 7.22 -18.19 -21.54
CA ASP A 424 6.05 -18.95 -21.10
C ASP A 424 5.93 -19.00 -19.56
N ASP A 425 7.04 -19.07 -18.85
CA ASP A 425 7.03 -19.03 -17.39
C ASP A 425 6.52 -17.72 -16.83
N HIS A 426 6.87 -16.57 -17.46
CA HIS A 426 6.38 -15.26 -17.06
C HIS A 426 4.87 -15.14 -17.32
N LEU A 427 4.40 -15.60 -18.48
CA LEU A 427 2.99 -15.62 -18.82
C LEU A 427 2.18 -16.53 -17.88
N ARG A 428 2.71 -17.73 -17.58
CA ARG A 428 2.13 -18.68 -16.62
C ARG A 428 1.97 -18.04 -15.24
N ALA A 429 3.05 -17.47 -14.70
CA ALA A 429 3.03 -16.79 -13.40
C ALA A 429 2.02 -15.64 -13.37
N TYR A 430 1.99 -14.81 -14.39
CA TYR A 430 1.02 -13.72 -14.51
C TYR A 430 -0.42 -14.23 -14.46
N ARG A 431 -0.79 -15.22 -15.30
CA ARG A 431 -2.17 -15.72 -15.39
C ARG A 431 -2.63 -16.39 -14.12
N ILE A 432 -1.78 -17.24 -13.51
CA ILE A 432 -2.10 -17.92 -12.24
C ILE A 432 -2.30 -16.90 -11.11
N CYS A 433 -1.50 -15.83 -11.07
CA CYS A 433 -1.58 -14.81 -10.03
C CYS A 433 -2.76 -13.85 -10.16
N ARG A 434 -3.51 -13.88 -11.25
CA ARG A 434 -4.76 -13.09 -11.38
C ARG A 434 -5.81 -13.60 -10.40
N GLN A 435 -6.65 -12.69 -9.89
CA GLN A 435 -7.59 -13.02 -8.81
C GLN A 435 -8.55 -14.15 -9.16
N ALA A 436 -9.15 -14.11 -10.35
CA ALA A 436 -10.17 -15.09 -10.73
C ALA A 436 -9.60 -16.53 -10.88
N PRO A 437 -8.53 -16.76 -11.68
CA PRO A 437 -7.94 -18.11 -11.77
C PRO A 437 -7.33 -18.57 -10.44
N LEU A 438 -6.67 -17.69 -9.68
CA LEU A 438 -6.08 -18.06 -8.39
C LEU A 438 -7.14 -18.52 -7.39
N LEU A 439 -8.32 -17.88 -7.36
CA LEU A 439 -9.45 -18.30 -6.55
C LEU A 439 -9.88 -19.75 -6.86
N VAL A 440 -9.98 -20.10 -8.14
CA VAL A 440 -10.39 -21.46 -8.56
C VAL A 440 -9.31 -22.48 -8.25
N VAL A 441 -8.05 -22.17 -8.61
CA VAL A 441 -6.90 -23.06 -8.34
C VAL A 441 -6.76 -23.35 -6.85
N MET A 442 -6.83 -22.33 -6.00
CA MET A 442 -6.67 -22.50 -4.55
C MET A 442 -7.86 -23.24 -3.93
N SER A 443 -9.05 -23.09 -4.48
CA SER A 443 -10.22 -23.88 -4.05
C SER A 443 -10.03 -25.37 -4.33
N GLU A 444 -9.60 -25.74 -5.54
CA GLU A 444 -9.37 -27.12 -5.94
C GLU A 444 -8.17 -27.75 -5.20
N LEU A 445 -7.09 -26.98 -5.07
CA LEU A 445 -5.91 -27.41 -4.32
C LEU A 445 -6.23 -27.67 -2.84
N ARG A 446 -6.97 -26.75 -2.19
CA ARG A 446 -7.43 -26.92 -0.81
C ARG A 446 -8.21 -28.22 -0.65
N GLU A 447 -9.17 -28.47 -1.54
CA GLU A 447 -10.02 -29.66 -1.45
C GLU A 447 -9.21 -30.94 -1.68
N ALA A 448 -8.28 -30.95 -2.64
CA ALA A 448 -7.39 -32.09 -2.88
C ALA A 448 -6.49 -32.39 -1.68
N ILE A 449 -5.89 -31.35 -1.08
CA ILE A 449 -5.04 -31.50 0.11
C ILE A 449 -5.87 -31.99 1.30
N ARG A 450 -7.07 -31.43 1.52
CA ARG A 450 -7.95 -31.85 2.61
C ARG A 450 -8.30 -33.35 2.51
N GLN A 451 -8.62 -33.83 1.31
CA GLN A 451 -8.90 -35.24 1.06
C GLN A 451 -7.65 -36.09 1.28
N LEU A 452 -6.49 -35.69 0.78
CA LEU A 452 -5.20 -36.37 1.01
C LEU A 452 -4.91 -36.54 2.50
N LEU A 453 -5.03 -35.47 3.28
CA LEU A 453 -4.77 -35.49 4.71
C LEU A 453 -5.77 -36.34 5.49
N SER A 454 -7.03 -36.41 5.03
CA SER A 454 -8.04 -37.30 5.57
C SER A 454 -7.68 -38.76 5.31
N ILE A 455 -7.32 -39.12 4.07
CA ILE A 455 -6.88 -40.46 3.70
C ILE A 455 -5.67 -40.90 4.51
N ARG A 456 -4.72 -39.99 4.75
CA ARG A 456 -3.51 -40.27 5.51
C ARG A 456 -3.67 -40.14 7.03
N SER A 457 -4.90 -39.93 7.52
CA SER A 457 -5.24 -39.82 8.94
C SER A 457 -4.40 -38.76 9.67
N ARG A 458 -4.15 -37.59 9.02
CA ARG A 458 -3.38 -36.48 9.60
C ARG A 458 -4.17 -35.61 10.58
N TYR A 459 -5.44 -35.89 10.76
CA TYR A 459 -6.31 -35.21 11.72
C TYR A 459 -6.42 -36.03 12.99
N PRO A 460 -5.88 -35.57 14.15
CA PRO A 460 -5.72 -36.41 15.35
C PRO A 460 -6.99 -37.07 15.87
N ASP A 461 -8.16 -36.48 15.65
CA ASP A 461 -9.44 -37.01 16.10
C ASP A 461 -10.61 -36.82 15.10
N GLY A 462 -10.28 -36.59 13.82
CA GLY A 462 -11.26 -36.38 12.73
C GLY A 462 -12.03 -35.06 12.80
N ARG A 463 -11.96 -34.32 13.93
CA ARG A 463 -12.72 -33.06 14.13
C ARG A 463 -12.21 -31.89 13.28
N TRP A 464 -10.98 -31.96 12.81
CA TRP A 464 -10.31 -30.89 12.09
C TRP A 464 -10.39 -31.01 10.57
N SER A 465 -10.98 -32.09 10.06
CA SER A 465 -11.05 -32.38 8.61
C SER A 465 -12.06 -31.51 7.83
N ASN A 466 -12.63 -30.48 8.46
CA ASN A 466 -13.56 -29.60 7.78
C ASN A 466 -12.85 -28.64 6.81
N GLU A 467 -13.65 -28.00 5.96
CA GLU A 467 -13.20 -27.16 4.86
C GLU A 467 -12.18 -26.07 5.26
N TYR A 468 -12.33 -25.46 6.43
CA TYR A 468 -11.50 -24.33 6.88
C TYR A 468 -10.40 -24.71 7.87
N ARG A 469 -10.29 -25.98 8.27
CA ARG A 469 -9.34 -26.42 9.31
C ARG A 469 -8.28 -27.39 8.80
N TRP A 470 -8.17 -27.56 7.50
CA TRP A 470 -7.19 -28.46 6.90
C TRP A 470 -5.73 -28.07 7.20
N LEU A 471 -5.43 -26.78 7.35
CA LEU A 471 -4.10 -26.30 7.76
C LEU A 471 -3.76 -26.62 9.23
N TRP A 472 -4.70 -27.12 10.02
CA TRP A 472 -4.45 -27.56 11.40
C TRP A 472 -3.94 -28.98 11.49
N ALA A 473 -3.78 -29.67 10.36
CA ALA A 473 -3.18 -30.99 10.29
C ALA A 473 -1.66 -30.94 10.54
N GLU A 474 -1.15 -31.96 11.19
CA GLU A 474 0.31 -32.15 11.36
C GLU A 474 0.90 -32.72 10.08
N MET A 475 1.15 -31.87 9.09
CA MET A 475 1.65 -32.28 7.77
C MET A 475 3.12 -32.74 7.85
N GLN A 476 3.40 -33.89 7.26
CA GLN A 476 4.72 -34.49 7.16
C GLN A 476 5.40 -34.14 5.82
N GLU A 477 6.69 -34.40 5.68
CA GLU A 477 7.42 -34.13 4.43
C GLU A 477 6.86 -34.86 3.20
N GLU A 478 6.28 -36.03 3.40
CA GLU A 478 5.60 -36.77 2.30
C GLU A 478 4.31 -36.07 1.85
N ASP A 479 3.61 -35.37 2.77
CA ASP A 479 2.41 -34.60 2.44
C ASP A 479 2.82 -33.37 1.63
N TRP A 480 3.88 -32.70 2.02
CA TRP A 480 4.42 -31.57 1.27
C TRP A 480 4.97 -31.96 -0.11
N ARG A 481 5.57 -33.15 -0.24
CA ARG A 481 5.95 -33.67 -1.56
C ARG A 481 4.73 -33.92 -2.44
N ALA A 482 3.64 -34.40 -1.87
CA ALA A 482 2.38 -34.54 -2.60
C ALA A 482 1.79 -33.19 -3.03
N VAL A 483 1.75 -32.20 -2.13
CA VAL A 483 1.33 -30.83 -2.45
C VAL A 483 2.19 -30.23 -3.56
N SER A 484 3.51 -30.45 -3.51
CA SER A 484 4.44 -30.03 -4.56
C SER A 484 4.07 -30.60 -5.93
N LYS A 485 3.76 -31.90 -6.00
CA LYS A 485 3.32 -32.56 -7.25
C LYS A 485 1.97 -32.03 -7.75
N MET A 486 1.02 -31.76 -6.85
CA MET A 486 -0.25 -31.14 -7.22
C MET A 486 -0.03 -29.76 -7.86
N LEU A 487 0.87 -28.94 -7.30
CA LEU A 487 1.27 -27.68 -7.89
C LEU A 487 1.93 -27.86 -9.27
N ASP A 488 2.78 -28.87 -9.44
CA ASP A 488 3.39 -29.17 -10.75
C ASP A 488 2.32 -29.51 -11.79
N MET A 489 1.28 -30.23 -11.41
CA MET A 489 0.14 -30.54 -12.29
C MET A 489 -0.63 -29.25 -12.65
N VAL A 490 -0.89 -28.37 -11.68
CA VAL A 490 -1.50 -27.04 -11.94
C VAL A 490 -0.65 -26.29 -12.95
N LEU A 491 0.66 -26.19 -12.73
CA LEU A 491 1.59 -25.44 -13.57
C LEU A 491 1.74 -26.04 -14.99
N GLY A 492 1.63 -27.34 -15.12
CA GLY A 492 1.70 -28.04 -16.42
C GLY A 492 0.48 -27.80 -17.31
N HIS A 493 -0.59 -27.19 -16.80
CA HIS A 493 -1.81 -26.97 -17.56
C HIS A 493 -1.61 -25.99 -18.72
N LYS A 494 -2.03 -26.39 -19.95
CA LYS A 494 -1.76 -25.64 -21.19
C LYS A 494 -2.38 -24.23 -21.20
N VAL A 495 -3.48 -24.00 -20.51
CA VAL A 495 -4.16 -22.69 -20.46
C VAL A 495 -3.23 -21.55 -20.04
N TRP A 496 -2.24 -21.85 -19.21
CA TRP A 496 -1.34 -20.81 -18.71
C TRP A 496 -0.40 -20.22 -19.75
N ILE A 497 -0.11 -20.95 -20.81
CA ILE A 497 0.81 -20.57 -21.87
C ILE A 497 0.11 -20.43 -23.23
N GLU A 498 -1.22 -20.48 -23.24
CA GLU A 498 -2.01 -20.29 -24.47
C GLU A 498 -1.74 -18.93 -25.12
N ARG A 499 -1.48 -18.93 -26.42
CA ARG A 499 -1.15 -17.71 -27.18
C ARG A 499 -2.10 -17.47 -28.36
N ASP A 500 -3.11 -18.34 -28.56
CA ASP A 500 -4.08 -18.15 -29.62
C ASP A 500 -4.89 -16.86 -29.38
N PRO A 501 -4.85 -15.88 -30.30
CA PRO A 501 -5.62 -14.64 -30.17
C PRO A 501 -7.13 -14.86 -30.02
N VAL A 502 -7.68 -15.95 -30.58
CA VAL A 502 -9.10 -16.29 -30.44
C VAL A 502 -9.48 -16.56 -28.97
N HIS A 503 -8.55 -17.06 -28.17
CA HIS A 503 -8.76 -17.35 -26.75
C HIS A 503 -8.37 -16.18 -25.84
N ALA A 504 -7.60 -15.23 -26.33
CA ALA A 504 -7.00 -14.14 -25.52
C ALA A 504 -8.06 -13.34 -24.77
N GLU A 505 -9.12 -12.88 -25.42
CA GLU A 505 -10.19 -12.09 -24.78
C GLU A 505 -10.86 -12.88 -23.64
N THR A 506 -11.08 -14.19 -23.84
CA THR A 506 -11.67 -15.06 -22.82
C THR A 506 -10.73 -15.23 -21.61
N LEU A 507 -9.43 -15.38 -21.87
CA LEU A 507 -8.41 -15.55 -20.83
C LEU A 507 -8.13 -14.24 -20.08
N GLU A 508 -8.47 -13.09 -20.64
CA GLU A 508 -8.44 -11.79 -19.95
C GLU A 508 -9.61 -11.59 -18.96
N SER A 509 -10.61 -12.45 -18.98
CA SER A 509 -11.76 -12.36 -18.09
C SER A 509 -11.35 -12.36 -16.60
N ASN A 510 -11.89 -11.40 -15.83
CA ASN A 510 -11.76 -11.36 -14.37
C ASN A 510 -12.94 -12.01 -13.63
N LYS A 511 -13.86 -12.65 -14.35
CA LYS A 511 -15.00 -13.34 -13.76
C LYS A 511 -14.60 -14.73 -13.28
N LYS A 512 -14.85 -15.02 -12.00
CA LYS A 512 -14.59 -16.33 -11.41
C LYS A 512 -15.31 -17.45 -12.15
N SER A 513 -16.59 -17.23 -12.52
CA SER A 513 -17.39 -18.22 -13.26
C SER A 513 -16.78 -18.62 -14.60
N SER A 514 -16.17 -17.68 -15.34
CA SER A 514 -15.49 -18.00 -16.58
C SER A 514 -14.29 -18.93 -16.35
N TRP A 515 -13.51 -18.67 -15.30
CA TRP A 515 -12.38 -19.52 -14.95
C TRP A 515 -12.77 -20.85 -14.33
N GLU A 516 -13.90 -20.92 -13.63
CA GLU A 516 -14.50 -22.20 -13.20
C GLU A 516 -14.88 -23.06 -14.42
N GLU A 517 -15.51 -22.48 -15.44
CA GLU A 517 -15.82 -23.21 -16.67
C GLU A 517 -14.55 -23.69 -17.37
N ILE A 518 -13.55 -22.82 -17.55
CA ILE A 518 -12.28 -23.17 -18.20
C ILE A 518 -11.54 -24.27 -17.42
N LEU A 519 -11.34 -24.09 -16.13
CA LEU A 519 -10.49 -24.99 -15.35
C LEU A 519 -11.20 -26.27 -14.93
N LEU A 520 -12.50 -26.22 -14.58
CA LEU A 520 -13.20 -27.42 -14.06
C LEU A 520 -13.83 -28.26 -15.16
N THR A 521 -14.16 -27.68 -16.30
CA THR A 521 -14.79 -28.42 -17.42
C THR A 521 -13.90 -28.53 -18.65
N GLY A 522 -12.83 -27.74 -18.72
CA GLY A 522 -11.96 -27.62 -19.88
C GLY A 522 -12.55 -26.84 -21.04
N ARG A 523 -13.72 -26.19 -20.89
CA ARG A 523 -14.44 -25.48 -21.94
C ARG A 523 -14.18 -23.97 -21.83
N LEU A 524 -14.06 -23.33 -22.98
CA LEU A 524 -14.16 -21.88 -23.01
C LEU A 524 -15.61 -21.44 -22.75
N PRO A 525 -15.85 -20.30 -22.08
CA PRO A 525 -17.20 -19.80 -21.82
C PRO A 525 -18.08 -19.77 -23.07
N GLY A 526 -19.22 -20.45 -23.01
CA GLY A 526 -20.16 -20.57 -24.12
C GLY A 526 -19.79 -21.62 -25.19
N ALA A 527 -18.68 -22.34 -25.04
CA ALA A 527 -18.30 -23.41 -25.97
C ALA A 527 -18.92 -24.76 -25.55
N SER A 528 -19.35 -25.55 -26.54
CA SER A 528 -19.88 -26.90 -26.31
C SER A 528 -18.78 -27.97 -26.20
N VAL A 529 -17.57 -27.65 -26.70
CA VAL A 529 -16.45 -28.61 -26.76
C VAL A 529 -15.36 -28.23 -25.76
N SER A 530 -14.80 -29.26 -25.11
CA SER A 530 -13.65 -29.08 -24.21
C SER A 530 -12.38 -28.85 -25.04
N VAL A 531 -11.65 -27.79 -24.73
CA VAL A 531 -10.37 -27.40 -25.33
C VAL A 531 -9.19 -27.82 -24.46
N TYR A 532 -9.42 -27.81 -23.16
CA TYR A 532 -8.41 -28.14 -22.16
C TYR A 532 -8.80 -29.36 -21.33
N GLU A 533 -7.85 -29.94 -20.64
CA GLU A 533 -8.14 -30.96 -19.63
C GLU A 533 -8.69 -30.32 -18.36
N PRO A 534 -9.75 -30.88 -17.75
CA PRO A 534 -10.24 -30.36 -16.47
C PRO A 534 -9.19 -30.43 -15.35
N LEU A 535 -9.07 -29.37 -14.56
CA LEU A 535 -8.20 -29.27 -13.38
C LEU A 535 -9.07 -29.32 -12.12
N THR A 536 -9.45 -30.51 -11.69
CA THR A 536 -10.31 -30.74 -10.52
C THR A 536 -9.51 -31.28 -9.33
N SER A 537 -10.02 -31.09 -8.12
CA SER A 537 -9.45 -31.64 -6.89
C SER A 537 -9.28 -33.15 -6.95
N GLY A 538 -10.21 -33.88 -7.58
CA GLY A 538 -10.10 -35.32 -7.80
C GLY A 538 -8.93 -35.72 -8.67
N ARG A 539 -8.64 -34.96 -9.75
CA ARG A 539 -7.46 -35.22 -10.60
C ARG A 539 -6.16 -34.85 -9.90
N LEU A 540 -6.14 -33.74 -9.15
CA LEU A 540 -4.99 -33.35 -8.34
C LEU A 540 -4.66 -34.44 -7.31
N LEU A 541 -5.66 -34.96 -6.63
CA LEU A 541 -5.48 -36.05 -5.66
C LEU A 541 -4.98 -37.34 -6.34
N HIS A 542 -5.54 -37.71 -7.48
CA HIS A 542 -5.13 -38.90 -8.23
C HIS A 542 -3.68 -38.83 -8.70
N SER A 543 -3.15 -37.63 -8.95
CA SER A 543 -1.75 -37.43 -9.37
C SER A 543 -0.73 -37.80 -8.29
N VAL A 544 -1.15 -37.96 -7.02
CA VAL A 544 -0.27 -38.16 -5.84
C VAL A 544 -0.67 -39.37 -5.00
N ALA A 545 -1.81 -40.01 -5.32
CA ALA A 545 -2.20 -41.27 -4.74
C ALA A 545 -1.48 -42.41 -5.47
#